data_9868932d7c2dfd5f0f3482c1d537df2d
#
_entry.id   9868932d7c2dfd5f0f3482c1d537df2d
#
_cell.length_a   1.000
_cell.length_b   1.000
_cell.length_c   1.000
_cell.angle_alpha   90.00
_cell.angle_beta   90.00
_cell.angle_gamma   90.00
#
_symmetry.space_group_name_H-M   'P 1'
#
loop_
_entity.id
_entity.type
_entity.pdbx_description
1 polymer ?
#
loop_
_entity_poly.entity_id
_entity_poly.type
_entity_poly.pdbx_seq_one_letter_code
_entity_poly.pdbx_strand_id
1 'polypeptide(L)'
;MGSEEVKNNLMELVKYLRRSLELTEKLSVSLQDELDFVQSYIGLESGRVGEDFTASVVVEEGLDAKSIMIPSMIVQIPVENAIKHGLAGKDGEKELTIRISREGKGVRIVICDNGRGYLPQVASSTRGTGTGLKVLYQTIQLLNTKNKNEKIRFNIGNRNDGQTGTQVSVYIPFHFSYDL
;
A
#
# COMPACT_ATOMS: atom_id res chain seq x y z
N MET A 1 0.52 -26.48 -17.03
CA MET A 1 -0.48 -25.86 -16.16
C MET A 1 -1.72 -26.75 -16.15
N GLY A 2 -2.06 -27.35 -15.01
CA GLY A 2 -3.25 -28.18 -14.89
C GLY A 2 -4.52 -27.35 -14.89
N SER A 3 -5.63 -27.90 -15.40
CA SER A 3 -6.95 -27.24 -15.44
C SER A 3 -7.41 -26.73 -14.06
N GLU A 4 -6.97 -27.37 -12.98
CA GLU A 4 -7.31 -27.05 -11.60
C GLU A 4 -6.51 -25.82 -11.09
N GLU A 5 -5.25 -25.68 -11.49
CA GLU A 5 -4.41 -24.52 -11.18
C GLU A 5 -4.95 -23.25 -11.86
N VAL A 6 -5.35 -23.34 -13.11
CA VAL A 6 -5.99 -22.21 -13.85
C VAL A 6 -7.30 -21.81 -13.18
N LYS A 7 -8.11 -22.77 -12.74
CA LYS A 7 -9.36 -22.52 -12.03
C LYS A 7 -9.14 -21.83 -10.70
N ASN A 8 -8.15 -22.27 -9.92
CA ASN A 8 -7.80 -21.66 -8.64
C ASN A 8 -7.31 -20.23 -8.81
N ASN A 9 -6.43 -19.98 -9.78
CA ASN A 9 -5.93 -18.63 -10.08
C ASN A 9 -7.06 -17.70 -10.53
N LEU A 10 -8.01 -18.20 -11.33
CA LEU A 10 -9.18 -17.42 -11.75
C LEU A 10 -10.07 -17.08 -10.55
N MET A 11 -10.29 -18.02 -9.64
CA MET A 11 -11.10 -17.78 -8.44
C MET A 11 -10.45 -16.74 -7.50
N GLU A 12 -9.13 -16.80 -7.32
CA GLU A 12 -8.39 -15.80 -6.54
C GLU A 12 -8.49 -14.41 -7.19
N LEU A 13 -8.36 -14.32 -8.50
CA LEU A 13 -8.54 -13.05 -9.23
C LEU A 13 -9.95 -12.49 -9.05
N VAL A 14 -10.99 -13.32 -9.13
CA VAL A 14 -12.39 -12.90 -8.94
C VAL A 14 -12.61 -12.39 -7.51
N LYS A 15 -12.07 -13.07 -6.49
CA LYS A 15 -12.13 -12.63 -5.10
C LYS A 15 -11.42 -11.28 -4.91
N TYR A 16 -10.23 -11.13 -5.49
CA TYR A 16 -9.47 -9.89 -5.46
C TYR A 16 -10.27 -8.73 -6.08
N LEU A 17 -10.82 -8.90 -7.29
CA LEU A 17 -11.61 -7.86 -7.96
C LEU A 17 -12.85 -7.45 -7.16
N ARG A 18 -13.58 -8.41 -6.58
CA ARG A 18 -14.73 -8.11 -5.74
C ARG A 18 -14.33 -7.29 -4.52
N ARG A 19 -13.27 -7.70 -3.82
CA ARG A 19 -12.79 -6.99 -2.64
C ARG A 19 -12.24 -5.61 -2.97
N SER A 20 -11.61 -5.44 -4.14
CA SER A 20 -11.17 -4.14 -4.64
C SER A 20 -12.34 -3.16 -4.80
N LEU A 21 -13.46 -3.61 -5.36
CA LEU A 21 -14.66 -2.78 -5.49
C LEU A 21 -15.23 -2.38 -4.12
N GLU A 22 -15.34 -3.34 -3.18
CA GLU A 22 -15.83 -3.07 -1.82
C GLU A 22 -14.97 -2.04 -1.07
N LEU A 23 -13.64 -2.09 -1.24
CA LEU A 23 -12.73 -1.15 -0.59
C LEU A 23 -12.81 0.25 -1.21
N THR A 24 -12.98 0.36 -2.52
CA THR A 24 -13.07 1.67 -3.20
C THR A 24 -14.36 2.44 -2.89
N GLU A 25 -15.41 1.75 -2.43
CA GLU A 25 -16.67 2.38 -2.01
C GLU A 25 -16.61 2.95 -0.58
N LYS A 26 -15.59 2.61 0.22
CA LYS A 26 -15.44 3.02 1.61
C LYS A 26 -14.38 4.10 1.75
N LEU A 27 -14.64 5.11 2.59
CA LEU A 27 -13.63 6.12 2.94
C LEU A 27 -12.57 5.57 3.89
N SER A 28 -12.95 4.66 4.78
CA SER A 28 -12.06 4.01 5.74
C SER A 28 -12.37 2.54 5.89
N VAL A 29 -11.35 1.78 6.23
CA VAL A 29 -11.41 0.34 6.49
C VAL A 29 -10.54 0.01 7.69
N SER A 30 -10.69 -1.19 8.26
CA SER A 30 -9.73 -1.64 9.28
C SER A 30 -8.35 -1.86 8.65
N LEU A 31 -7.30 -1.59 9.41
CA LEU A 31 -5.93 -1.91 8.99
C LEU A 31 -5.80 -3.39 8.61
N GLN A 32 -6.46 -4.29 9.34
CA GLN A 32 -6.46 -5.72 9.03
C GLN A 32 -7.06 -6.02 7.66
N ASP A 33 -8.22 -5.43 7.34
CA ASP A 33 -8.86 -5.65 6.03
C ASP A 33 -8.00 -5.16 4.87
N GLU A 34 -7.34 -4.01 5.05
CA GLU A 34 -6.43 -3.48 4.05
C GLU A 34 -5.18 -4.36 3.89
N LEU A 35 -4.59 -4.83 5.00
CA LEU A 35 -3.42 -5.73 4.95
C LEU A 35 -3.76 -7.08 4.30
N ASP A 36 -4.92 -7.65 4.60
CA ASP A 36 -5.37 -8.90 3.96
C ASP A 36 -5.55 -8.73 2.46
N PHE A 37 -6.06 -7.56 2.05
CA PHE A 37 -6.21 -7.22 0.63
C PHE A 37 -4.85 -7.07 -0.07
N VAL A 38 -3.93 -6.35 0.56
CA VAL A 38 -2.54 -6.15 0.09
C VAL A 38 -1.81 -7.49 -0.05
N GLN A 39 -1.94 -8.38 0.94
CA GLN A 39 -1.32 -9.71 0.88
C GLN A 39 -1.88 -10.56 -0.26
N SER A 40 -3.18 -10.49 -0.52
CA SER A 40 -3.80 -11.15 -1.67
C SER A 40 -3.24 -10.62 -3.00
N TYR A 41 -3.06 -9.30 -3.11
CA TYR A 41 -2.45 -8.68 -4.28
C TYR A 41 -0.99 -9.11 -4.48
N ILE A 42 -0.18 -9.09 -3.42
CA ILE A 42 1.21 -9.54 -3.45
C ILE A 42 1.28 -11.00 -3.92
N GLY A 43 0.41 -11.87 -3.41
CA GLY A 43 0.32 -13.27 -3.84
C GLY A 43 0.03 -13.43 -5.33
N LEU A 44 -0.91 -12.65 -5.88
CA LEU A 44 -1.23 -12.67 -7.31
C LEU A 44 -0.09 -12.16 -8.19
N GLU A 45 0.65 -11.15 -7.73
CA GLU A 45 1.73 -10.51 -8.50
C GLU A 45 3.08 -11.26 -8.36
N SER A 46 3.29 -12.03 -7.28
CA SER A 46 4.58 -12.68 -7.00
C SER A 46 5.06 -13.58 -8.13
N GLY A 47 4.17 -14.36 -8.75
CA GLY A 47 4.49 -15.19 -9.89
C GLY A 47 4.91 -14.40 -11.14
N ARG A 48 4.43 -13.16 -11.28
CA ARG A 48 4.76 -12.25 -12.39
C ARG A 48 6.05 -11.47 -12.14
N VAL A 49 6.31 -11.12 -10.90
CA VAL A 49 7.53 -10.35 -10.51
C VAL A 49 8.77 -11.22 -10.59
N GLY A 50 8.65 -12.52 -10.32
CA GLY A 50 9.71 -13.52 -10.45
C GLY A 50 10.11 -14.17 -9.12
N GLU A 51 10.93 -15.21 -9.22
CA GLU A 51 11.36 -16.01 -8.06
C GLU A 51 12.24 -15.23 -7.06
N ASP A 52 12.92 -14.18 -7.51
CA ASP A 52 13.75 -13.30 -6.67
C ASP A 52 12.94 -12.24 -5.91
N PHE A 53 11.61 -12.34 -5.91
CA PHE A 53 10.75 -11.39 -5.21
C PHE A 53 10.41 -11.88 -3.80
N THR A 54 10.68 -11.03 -2.83
CA THR A 54 10.30 -11.22 -1.43
C THR A 54 9.46 -10.05 -0.94
N ALA A 55 8.40 -10.35 -0.20
CA ALA A 55 7.57 -9.35 0.45
C ALA A 55 7.39 -9.71 1.92
N SER A 56 7.50 -8.72 2.79
CA SER A 56 7.27 -8.89 4.23
C SER A 56 6.31 -7.86 4.78
N VAL A 57 5.39 -8.30 5.63
CA VAL A 57 4.45 -7.45 6.36
C VAL A 57 4.67 -7.70 7.85
N VAL A 58 5.07 -6.66 8.58
CA VAL A 58 5.36 -6.72 10.01
C VAL A 58 4.49 -5.72 10.75
N VAL A 59 3.67 -6.22 11.65
CA VAL A 59 2.85 -5.40 12.56
C VAL A 59 3.47 -5.51 13.96
N GLU A 60 3.72 -4.35 14.58
CA GLU A 60 4.25 -4.29 15.94
C GLU A 60 3.33 -5.02 16.92
N GLU A 61 3.93 -5.80 17.82
CA GLU A 61 3.21 -6.52 18.86
C GLU A 61 2.37 -5.58 19.72
N GLY A 62 1.15 -5.98 20.03
CA GLY A 62 0.21 -5.18 20.82
C GLY A 62 -0.61 -4.15 20.01
N LEU A 63 -0.40 -4.02 18.70
CA LEU A 63 -1.32 -3.28 17.84
C LEU A 63 -2.50 -4.17 17.42
N ASP A 64 -3.71 -3.74 17.71
CA ASP A 64 -4.93 -4.39 17.24
C ASP A 64 -5.33 -3.85 15.85
N ALA A 65 -4.83 -4.49 14.81
CA ALA A 65 -5.09 -4.09 13.42
C ALA A 65 -6.59 -4.11 13.03
N LYS A 66 -7.43 -4.87 13.76
CA LYS A 66 -8.87 -4.93 13.49
C LYS A 66 -9.61 -3.69 14.00
N SER A 67 -9.09 -3.06 15.06
CA SER A 67 -9.69 -1.85 15.64
C SER A 67 -9.15 -0.55 15.07
N ILE A 68 -7.99 -0.58 14.39
CA ILE A 68 -7.37 0.61 13.80
C ILE A 68 -8.03 0.89 12.45
N MET A 69 -8.69 2.04 12.34
CA MET A 69 -9.28 2.52 11.08
C MET A 69 -8.30 3.40 10.31
N ILE A 70 -8.18 3.15 9.02
CA ILE A 70 -7.29 3.87 8.10
C ILE A 70 -8.05 4.27 6.83
N PRO A 71 -7.61 5.31 6.09
CA PRO A 71 -8.19 5.60 4.78
C PRO A 71 -8.07 4.39 3.85
N SER A 72 -9.12 4.09 3.14
CA SER A 72 -9.13 2.99 2.19
C SER A 72 -8.07 3.18 1.10
N MET A 73 -7.38 2.12 0.72
CA MET A 73 -6.34 2.08 -0.32
C MET A 73 -5.03 2.81 0.03
N ILE A 74 -4.86 3.27 1.28
CA ILE A 74 -3.67 4.03 1.68
C ILE A 74 -2.38 3.19 1.70
N VAL A 75 -2.50 1.88 1.87
CA VAL A 75 -1.40 0.90 1.77
C VAL A 75 -1.37 0.28 0.37
N GLN A 76 -2.53 -0.08 -0.17
CA GLN A 76 -2.64 -0.76 -1.46
C GLN A 76 -2.04 0.04 -2.62
N ILE A 77 -2.36 1.33 -2.74
CA ILE A 77 -1.86 2.16 -3.84
C ILE A 77 -0.32 2.26 -3.82
N PRO A 78 0.35 2.55 -2.70
CA PRO A 78 1.81 2.50 -2.61
C PRO A 78 2.41 1.13 -2.95
N VAL A 79 1.79 0.03 -2.50
CA VAL A 79 2.26 -1.33 -2.80
C VAL A 79 2.15 -1.64 -4.29
N GLU A 80 1.03 -1.28 -4.93
CA GLU A 80 0.89 -1.41 -6.38
C GLU A 80 1.96 -0.64 -7.13
N ASN A 81 2.26 0.59 -6.71
CA ASN A 81 3.30 1.40 -7.31
C ASN A 81 4.69 0.79 -7.13
N ALA A 82 5.01 0.28 -5.95
CA ALA A 82 6.26 -0.41 -5.69
C ALA A 82 6.45 -1.60 -6.65
N ILE A 83 5.44 -2.45 -6.78
CA ILE A 83 5.51 -3.64 -7.63
C ILE A 83 5.55 -3.25 -9.11
N LYS A 84 4.64 -2.39 -9.57
CA LYS A 84 4.50 -2.06 -11.00
C LYS A 84 5.59 -1.14 -11.54
N HIS A 85 6.16 -0.29 -10.68
CA HIS A 85 7.07 0.78 -11.12
C HIS A 85 8.42 0.74 -10.43
N GLY A 86 8.48 0.38 -9.16
CA GLY A 86 9.73 0.23 -8.41
C GLY A 86 10.49 -1.02 -8.84
N LEU A 87 9.82 -2.15 -8.78
CA LEU A 87 10.43 -3.48 -8.93
C LEU A 87 10.35 -4.04 -10.35
N ALA A 88 9.39 -3.56 -11.18
CA ALA A 88 9.25 -4.03 -12.55
C ALA A 88 10.51 -3.76 -13.37
N GLY A 89 11.02 -4.81 -14.02
CA GLY A 89 12.23 -4.75 -14.84
C GLY A 89 13.54 -4.55 -14.06
N LYS A 90 13.52 -4.69 -12.72
CA LYS A 90 14.72 -4.76 -11.91
C LYS A 90 15.35 -6.15 -12.03
N ASP A 91 16.66 -6.18 -12.23
CA ASP A 91 17.44 -7.41 -12.18
C ASP A 91 17.83 -7.75 -10.74
N GLY A 92 17.95 -9.07 -10.43
CA GLY A 92 18.31 -9.57 -9.11
C GLY A 92 17.20 -9.43 -8.06
N GLU A 93 17.58 -9.46 -6.80
CA GLU A 93 16.66 -9.47 -5.66
C GLU A 93 15.71 -8.27 -5.66
N LYS A 94 14.44 -8.56 -5.50
CA LYS A 94 13.34 -7.61 -5.42
C LYS A 94 12.69 -7.72 -4.05
N GLU A 95 12.73 -6.63 -3.31
CA GLU A 95 12.23 -6.60 -1.94
C GLU A 95 11.13 -5.55 -1.77
N LEU A 96 10.06 -5.95 -1.10
CA LEU A 96 9.00 -5.08 -0.62
C LEU A 96 8.81 -5.31 0.87
N THR A 97 8.90 -4.25 1.67
CA THR A 97 8.65 -4.33 3.11
C THR A 97 7.53 -3.38 3.51
N ILE A 98 6.63 -3.87 4.35
CA ILE A 98 5.55 -3.09 4.96
C ILE A 98 5.69 -3.24 6.46
N ARG A 99 5.95 -2.13 7.17
CA ARG A 99 6.10 -2.10 8.61
C ARG A 99 5.05 -1.20 9.22
N ILE A 100 4.36 -1.71 10.21
CA ILE A 100 3.34 -1.00 10.98
C ILE A 100 3.80 -0.95 12.43
N SER A 101 3.89 0.27 12.97
CA SER A 101 4.33 0.50 14.35
C SER A 101 3.50 1.59 15.01
N ARG A 102 3.49 1.59 16.35
CA ARG A 102 2.91 2.70 17.12
C ARG A 102 3.81 3.92 17.05
N GLU A 103 3.23 5.07 16.84
CA GLU A 103 3.91 6.35 16.93
C GLU A 103 3.05 7.35 17.73
N GLY A 104 3.42 7.58 18.98
CA GLY A 104 2.66 8.47 19.85
C GLY A 104 1.19 8.05 19.98
N LYS A 105 0.28 8.92 19.56
CA LYS A 105 -1.18 8.68 19.59
C LYS A 105 -1.72 8.17 18.25
N GLY A 106 -0.90 7.52 17.45
CA GLY A 106 -1.31 7.01 16.14
C GLY A 106 -0.49 5.81 15.72
N VAL A 107 -0.71 5.40 14.49
CA VAL A 107 0.01 4.34 13.81
C VAL A 107 0.87 4.93 12.70
N ARG A 108 2.11 4.45 12.60
CA ARG A 108 3.00 4.69 11.46
C ARG A 108 3.02 3.46 10.57
N ILE A 109 2.84 3.67 9.28
CA ILE A 109 2.97 2.66 8.24
C ILE A 109 4.13 3.09 7.33
N VAL A 110 5.12 2.22 7.15
CA VAL A 110 6.27 2.45 6.27
C VAL A 110 6.31 1.35 5.23
N ILE A 111 6.28 1.74 3.96
CA ILE A 111 6.34 0.85 2.81
C ILE A 111 7.62 1.18 2.06
N CYS A 112 8.52 0.20 1.91
CA CYS A 112 9.77 0.35 1.20
C CYS A 112 9.90 -0.70 0.11
N ASP A 113 10.37 -0.28 -1.06
CA ASP A 113 10.90 -1.18 -2.08
C ASP A 113 12.42 -0.96 -2.26
N ASN A 114 13.10 -1.92 -2.86
CA ASN A 114 14.49 -1.80 -3.26
C ASN A 114 14.65 -1.55 -4.77
N GLY A 115 13.67 -0.91 -5.38
CA GLY A 115 13.65 -0.58 -6.80
C GLY A 115 14.56 0.58 -7.18
N ARG A 116 14.25 1.20 -8.30
CA ARG A 116 15.05 2.30 -8.89
C ARG A 116 14.93 3.64 -8.15
N GLY A 117 14.08 3.74 -7.13
CA GLY A 117 13.82 4.97 -6.39
C GLY A 117 12.66 5.81 -6.94
N TYR A 118 12.31 6.85 -6.19
CA TYR A 118 11.21 7.75 -6.52
C TYR A 118 11.64 8.81 -7.53
N LEU A 119 10.96 8.86 -8.67
CA LEU A 119 11.16 9.82 -9.74
C LEU A 119 9.87 10.62 -9.96
N PRO A 120 9.71 11.82 -9.38
CA PRO A 120 8.47 12.60 -9.48
C PRO A 120 8.04 12.92 -10.90
N GLN A 121 8.99 13.11 -11.81
CA GLN A 121 8.75 13.48 -13.21
C GLN A 121 8.24 12.29 -14.06
N VAL A 122 8.56 11.05 -13.71
CA VAL A 122 8.12 9.86 -14.43
C VAL A 122 6.68 9.49 -14.06
N ALA A 123 6.25 9.86 -12.86
CA ALA A 123 4.88 9.65 -12.40
C ALA A 123 3.84 10.40 -13.24
N SER A 124 4.23 11.44 -14.00
CA SER A 124 3.33 12.21 -14.85
C SER A 124 3.25 11.74 -16.30
N SER A 125 4.19 10.89 -16.78
CA SER A 125 4.34 10.56 -18.20
C SER A 125 3.91 9.14 -18.61
N THR A 126 3.71 8.23 -17.66
CA THR A 126 3.26 6.87 -17.93
C THR A 126 1.76 6.72 -17.66
N ARG A 127 1.01 6.30 -18.67
CA ARG A 127 -0.43 6.00 -18.54
C ARG A 127 -0.67 5.05 -17.37
N GLY A 128 -1.28 5.56 -16.30
CA GLY A 128 -1.76 4.79 -15.16
C GLY A 128 -1.11 5.06 -13.79
N THR A 129 0.09 5.66 -13.71
CA THR A 129 0.86 5.80 -12.47
C THR A 129 0.57 7.04 -11.62
N GLY A 130 0.13 8.14 -12.22
CA GLY A 130 -0.11 9.38 -11.49
C GLY A 130 -1.48 9.47 -10.83
N THR A 131 -2.45 8.71 -11.31
CA THR A 131 -3.86 8.88 -10.93
C THR A 131 -4.12 8.35 -9.51
N GLY A 132 -3.62 7.18 -9.16
CA GLY A 132 -3.87 6.55 -7.85
C GLY A 132 -3.30 7.38 -6.69
N LEU A 133 -2.03 7.74 -6.74
CA LEU A 133 -1.39 8.59 -5.73
C LEU A 133 -2.03 9.98 -5.66
N LYS A 134 -2.40 10.56 -6.80
CA LYS A 134 -3.07 11.87 -6.84
C LYS A 134 -4.44 11.81 -6.14
N VAL A 135 -5.25 10.81 -6.45
CA VAL A 135 -6.55 10.61 -5.80
C VAL A 135 -6.38 10.38 -4.31
N LEU A 136 -5.44 9.52 -3.91
CA LEU A 136 -5.12 9.27 -2.50
C LEU A 136 -4.72 10.56 -1.78
N TYR A 137 -3.88 11.38 -2.37
CA TYR A 137 -3.45 12.65 -1.81
C TYR A 137 -4.63 13.62 -1.64
N GLN A 138 -5.50 13.73 -2.64
CA GLN A 138 -6.71 14.56 -2.59
C GLN A 138 -7.67 14.09 -1.48
N THR A 139 -7.86 12.77 -1.35
CA THR A 139 -8.67 12.17 -0.29
C THR A 139 -8.12 12.50 1.10
N ILE A 140 -6.79 12.35 1.30
CA ILE A 140 -6.14 12.71 2.57
C ILE A 140 -6.30 14.19 2.87
N GLN A 141 -6.14 15.08 1.89
CA GLN A 141 -6.33 16.51 2.08
C GLN A 141 -7.78 16.82 2.50
N LEU A 142 -8.76 16.22 1.83
CA LEU A 142 -10.17 16.40 2.17
C LEU A 142 -10.47 15.93 3.60
N LEU A 143 -10.02 14.71 3.97
CA LEU A 143 -10.17 14.17 5.32
C LEU A 143 -9.51 15.08 6.37
N ASN A 144 -8.34 15.61 6.07
CA ASN A 144 -7.61 16.51 6.96
C ASN A 144 -8.29 17.88 7.14
N THR A 145 -9.14 18.33 6.22
CA THR A 145 -9.90 19.59 6.40
C THR A 145 -10.94 19.47 7.51
N LYS A 146 -11.48 18.27 7.72
CA LYS A 146 -12.49 17.99 8.74
C LYS A 146 -11.87 17.75 10.13
N ASN A 147 -10.62 17.31 10.18
CA ASN A 147 -9.91 17.05 11.44
C ASN A 147 -8.99 18.23 11.80
N LYS A 148 -9.41 19.05 12.77
CA LYS A 148 -8.70 20.29 13.11
C LYS A 148 -7.40 20.07 13.89
N ASN A 149 -7.37 19.07 14.77
CA ASN A 149 -6.30 18.87 15.75
C ASN A 149 -5.28 17.80 15.37
N GLU A 150 -5.70 16.76 14.69
CA GLU A 150 -4.85 15.63 14.33
C GLU A 150 -5.01 15.32 12.83
N LYS A 151 -3.88 15.22 12.13
CA LYS A 151 -3.87 15.06 10.67
C LYS A 151 -3.12 13.81 10.27
N ILE A 152 -3.61 13.17 9.23
CA ILE A 152 -2.87 12.16 8.50
C ILE A 152 -1.70 12.84 7.79
N ARG A 153 -0.49 12.29 7.95
CA ARG A 153 0.71 12.70 7.21
C ARG A 153 1.11 11.61 6.24
N PHE A 154 1.30 11.98 5.01
CA PHE A 154 1.71 11.09 3.93
C PHE A 154 2.93 11.66 3.22
N ASN A 155 4.02 10.90 3.17
CA ASN A 155 5.26 11.28 2.51
C ASN A 155 5.72 10.15 1.60
N ILE A 156 6.21 10.50 0.42
CA ILE A 156 6.83 9.59 -0.54
C ILE A 156 8.15 10.19 -1.02
N GLY A 157 9.18 9.38 -1.12
CA GLY A 157 10.49 9.79 -1.58
C GLY A 157 11.45 8.63 -1.72
N ASN A 158 12.72 8.95 -1.95
CA ASN A 158 13.77 7.95 -1.90
C ASN A 158 14.00 7.45 -0.47
N ARG A 159 14.48 6.23 -0.36
CA ARG A 159 14.88 5.66 0.93
C ARG A 159 15.98 6.51 1.57
N ASN A 160 15.93 6.59 2.90
CA ASN A 160 16.89 7.39 3.70
C ASN A 160 17.89 6.52 4.49
N ASP A 161 17.89 5.21 4.26
CA ASP A 161 18.76 4.22 4.92
C ASP A 161 20.01 3.87 4.12
N GLY A 162 20.33 4.67 3.10
CA GLY A 162 21.48 4.45 2.23
C GLY A 162 21.28 3.41 1.14
N GLN A 163 20.10 2.79 1.05
CA GLN A 163 19.74 1.86 -0.01
C GLN A 163 18.98 2.56 -1.12
N THR A 164 19.03 1.99 -2.33
CA THR A 164 18.19 2.42 -3.45
C THR A 164 16.76 1.96 -3.25
N GLY A 165 15.79 2.75 -3.70
CA GLY A 165 14.39 2.39 -3.66
C GLY A 165 13.51 3.54 -3.21
N THR A 166 12.21 3.27 -3.18
CA THR A 166 11.19 4.21 -2.74
C THR A 166 10.76 3.91 -1.31
N GLN A 167 10.51 4.95 -0.54
CA GLN A 167 9.88 4.85 0.78
C GLN A 167 8.63 5.70 0.81
N VAL A 168 7.52 5.07 1.22
CA VAL A 168 6.28 5.75 1.60
C VAL A 168 6.15 5.67 3.12
N SER A 169 5.89 6.79 3.76
CA SER A 169 5.64 6.87 5.21
C SER A 169 4.31 7.55 5.46
N VAL A 170 3.45 6.87 6.19
CA VAL A 170 2.12 7.35 6.56
C VAL A 170 2.00 7.37 8.08
N TYR A 171 1.47 8.46 8.64
CA TYR A 171 1.05 8.53 10.03
C TYR A 171 -0.45 8.77 10.10
N ILE A 172 -1.15 7.99 10.89
CA ILE A 172 -2.61 8.08 11.07
C ILE A 172 -2.92 8.12 12.57
N PRO A 173 -3.57 9.19 13.06
CA PRO A 173 -4.02 9.26 14.46
C PRO A 173 -5.06 8.18 14.78
N PHE A 174 -5.02 7.58 15.99
CA PHE A 174 -5.97 6.54 16.39
C PHE A 174 -7.42 7.04 16.47
N HIS A 175 -7.62 8.31 16.79
CA HIS A 175 -8.96 8.91 16.94
C HIS A 175 -9.31 9.84 15.77
N PHE A 176 -8.82 9.51 14.57
CA PHE A 176 -9.13 10.26 13.37
C PHE A 176 -10.59 10.02 12.97
N SER A 177 -11.35 11.12 12.69
CA SER A 177 -12.71 11.01 12.19
C SER A 177 -12.74 10.92 10.67
N TYR A 178 -13.53 9.98 10.17
CA TYR A 178 -13.78 9.76 8.74
C TYR A 178 -15.16 10.28 8.30
N ASP A 179 -15.86 10.99 9.17
CA ASP A 179 -17.13 11.63 8.85
C ASP A 179 -16.89 12.82 7.92
N LEU A 180 -17.60 12.87 6.78
CA LEU A 180 -17.53 13.93 5.78
C LEU A 180 -18.71 14.89 5.87
#